data_c277d4bb0991db57561daf057bda8387
#
_entry.id   c277d4bb0991db57561daf057bda8387
#
_cell.length_a   1.000
_cell.length_b   1.000
_cell.length_c   1.000
_cell.angle_alpha   90.00
_cell.angle_beta   90.00
_cell.angle_gamma   90.00
#
_symmetry.space_group_name_H-M   'P 1'
#
loop_
_entity.id
_entity.type
_entity.pdbx_description
1 polymer ?
#
loop_
_entity_poly.entity_id
_entity_poly.type
_entity_poly.pdbx_seq_one_letter_code
_entity_poly.pdbx_strand_id
1 'polypeptide(L)'
;MKAAMITCLLMLAFVTQAGAGDCVKDQSGNVVCGAGQCAMDQYGKVLCAKQGGGAIRDRFGAVRCGAGTCAMDSFGKVKCSSQPGGGALLDSYGEVKCFGQCEEGTEQRCEAPR
;
A
#
# COMPACT_ATOMS: atom_id res chain seq x y z
N MET A 1 -38.42 -18.17 -21.37
CA MET A 1 -38.55 -17.10 -20.64
C MET A 1 -37.82 -17.02 -19.37
N LYS A 2 -37.46 -18.05 -18.78
CA LYS A 2 -36.82 -17.98 -17.58
C LYS A 2 -35.36 -17.97 -17.63
N ALA A 3 -34.75 -18.03 -18.74
CA ALA A 3 -33.35 -18.21 -18.81
C ALA A 3 -32.54 -16.95 -18.53
N ALA A 4 -33.17 -15.86 -18.50
CA ALA A 4 -32.41 -14.66 -18.37
C ALA A 4 -31.87 -14.37 -17.00
N MET A 5 -32.26 -15.12 -16.02
CA MET A 5 -31.86 -14.76 -14.73
C MET A 5 -30.53 -15.24 -14.30
N ILE A 6 -29.91 -16.03 -15.05
CA ILE A 6 -28.72 -16.65 -14.59
C ILE A 6 -27.49 -15.85 -14.73
N THR A 7 -27.49 -14.91 -15.62
CA THR A 7 -26.27 -14.22 -15.91
C THR A 7 -25.73 -13.35 -14.81
N CYS A 8 -26.54 -12.93 -13.90
CA CYS A 8 -26.07 -12.02 -12.90
C CYS A 8 -25.10 -12.60 -11.93
N LEU A 9 -25.11 -13.87 -11.79
CA LEU A 9 -24.28 -14.46 -10.78
C LEU A 9 -22.83 -14.41 -11.08
N LEU A 10 -22.47 -14.28 -12.31
CA LEU A 10 -21.09 -14.34 -12.66
C LEU A 10 -20.31 -13.11 -12.27
N MET A 11 -20.99 -12.05 -12.03
CA MET A 11 -20.29 -10.84 -11.75
C MET A 11 -19.65 -10.80 -10.40
N LEU A 12 -20.08 -11.63 -9.52
CA LEU A 12 -19.58 -11.57 -8.17
C LEU A 12 -18.21 -12.16 -8.00
N ALA A 13 -17.74 -12.83 -8.99
CA ALA A 13 -16.51 -13.56 -8.82
C ALA A 13 -15.27 -12.68 -8.80
N PHE A 14 -15.39 -11.44 -9.15
CA PHE A 14 -14.21 -10.64 -9.25
C PHE A 14 -13.94 -9.71 -8.11
N VAL A 15 -14.62 -9.90 -7.03
CA VAL A 15 -14.50 -8.96 -5.97
C VAL A 15 -13.39 -9.25 -5.02
N THR A 16 -12.63 -10.27 -5.25
CA THR A 16 -11.75 -10.74 -4.22
C THR A 16 -10.33 -10.25 -4.32
N GLN A 17 -10.09 -9.18 -4.98
CA GLN A 17 -8.74 -8.73 -5.18
C GLN A 17 -8.19 -7.88 -4.06
N ALA A 18 -8.97 -7.63 -3.05
CA ALA A 18 -8.52 -6.82 -1.95
C ALA A 18 -7.34 -7.48 -1.26
N GLY A 19 -6.36 -6.72 -0.91
CA GLY A 19 -5.22 -7.27 -0.22
C GLY A 19 -4.15 -7.83 -1.12
N ALA A 20 -4.35 -7.80 -2.42
CA ALA A 20 -3.33 -8.26 -3.33
C ALA A 20 -2.11 -7.35 -3.23
N GLY A 21 -0.95 -7.92 -3.39
CA GLY A 21 0.27 -7.17 -3.35
C GLY A 21 0.50 -6.38 -4.61
N ASP A 22 1.64 -5.77 -4.67
CA ASP A 22 2.01 -4.85 -5.72
C ASP A 22 3.21 -5.39 -6.46
N CYS A 23 3.30 -5.11 -7.74
CA CYS A 23 4.48 -5.45 -8.53
C CYS A 23 4.96 -4.18 -9.19
N VAL A 24 6.26 -3.93 -9.13
CA VAL A 24 6.85 -2.74 -9.71
C VAL A 24 8.12 -3.13 -10.45
N LYS A 25 8.61 -2.28 -11.32
CA LYS A 25 9.90 -2.48 -11.95
C LYS A 25 10.97 -1.83 -11.12
N ASP A 26 12.09 -2.54 -10.97
CA ASP A 26 13.24 -1.96 -10.30
C ASP A 26 14.03 -1.12 -11.31
N GLN A 27 15.15 -0.54 -10.86
CA GLN A 27 15.91 0.34 -11.73
C GLN A 27 16.56 -0.40 -12.89
N SER A 28 16.68 -1.71 -12.80
CA SER A 28 17.23 -2.53 -13.88
C SER A 28 16.17 -3.01 -14.86
N GLY A 29 14.90 -2.67 -14.62
CA GLY A 29 13.80 -3.10 -15.47
C GLY A 29 13.21 -4.44 -15.12
N ASN A 30 13.67 -5.08 -14.06
CA ASN A 30 13.10 -6.35 -13.62
C ASN A 30 11.85 -6.09 -12.81
N VAL A 31 10.86 -6.96 -12.96
CA VAL A 31 9.64 -6.87 -12.20
C VAL A 31 9.82 -7.59 -10.88
N VAL A 32 9.55 -6.90 -9.78
CA VAL A 32 9.60 -7.47 -8.45
C VAL A 32 8.26 -7.21 -7.79
N CYS A 33 7.85 -8.12 -6.92
CA CYS A 33 6.53 -8.07 -6.31
C CYS A 33 6.64 -8.20 -4.80
N GLY A 34 5.64 -7.68 -4.11
CA GLY A 34 5.57 -7.79 -2.67
C GLY A 34 4.21 -8.23 -2.24
N ALA A 35 4.09 -8.61 -0.98
CA ALA A 35 2.81 -8.99 -0.41
C ALA A 35 1.93 -7.77 -0.18
N GLY A 36 2.52 -6.61 0.06
CA GLY A 36 1.83 -5.34 0.20
C GLY A 36 2.28 -4.37 -0.88
N GLN A 37 2.12 -3.09 -0.63
CA GLN A 37 2.56 -2.08 -1.57
C GLN A 37 4.08 -2.00 -1.59
N CYS A 38 4.64 -1.60 -2.72
CA CYS A 38 6.08 -1.47 -2.89
C CYS A 38 6.43 -0.05 -3.32
N ALA A 39 7.62 0.39 -2.96
CA ALA A 39 8.13 1.68 -3.39
C ALA A 39 9.64 1.57 -3.57
N MET A 40 10.20 2.48 -4.34
CA MET A 40 11.63 2.46 -4.64
C MET A 40 12.28 3.62 -3.90
N ASP A 41 13.42 3.35 -3.25
CA ASP A 41 14.11 4.39 -2.51
C ASP A 41 14.98 5.21 -3.46
N GLN A 42 15.71 6.18 -2.90
CA GLN A 42 16.51 7.08 -3.71
C GLN A 42 17.69 6.38 -4.38
N TYR A 43 18.04 5.19 -3.93
CA TYR A 43 19.14 4.43 -4.52
C TYR A 43 18.66 3.39 -5.52
N GLY A 44 17.38 3.37 -5.82
CA GLY A 44 16.82 2.41 -6.78
C GLY A 44 16.48 1.07 -6.20
N LYS A 45 16.52 0.93 -4.87
CA LYS A 45 16.18 -0.32 -4.22
C LYS A 45 14.68 -0.35 -3.93
N VAL A 46 14.03 -1.46 -4.24
CA VAL A 46 12.61 -1.62 -3.99
C VAL A 46 12.41 -2.29 -2.65
N LEU A 47 11.51 -1.73 -1.85
CA LEU A 47 11.10 -2.33 -0.60
C LEU A 47 9.58 -2.37 -0.59
N CYS A 48 9.04 -3.39 0.05
CA CYS A 48 7.60 -3.63 0.05
C CYS A 48 7.12 -3.80 1.47
N ALA A 49 5.86 -3.46 1.69
CA ALA A 49 5.22 -3.73 2.96
C ALA A 49 4.76 -5.17 3.01
N LYS A 50 4.39 -5.64 4.18
CA LYS A 50 3.74 -6.92 4.33
C LYS A 50 2.31 -6.82 3.84
N GLN A 51 1.64 -7.94 3.78
CA GLN A 51 0.30 -8.00 3.24
C GLN A 51 -0.61 -7.00 3.94
N GLY A 52 -1.34 -6.24 3.15
CA GLY A 52 -2.24 -5.22 3.66
C GLY A 52 -1.56 -3.90 3.99
N GLY A 53 -0.25 -3.84 3.93
CA GLY A 53 0.49 -2.66 4.31
C GLY A 53 0.79 -1.74 3.16
N GLY A 54 1.11 -0.51 3.51
CA GLY A 54 1.50 0.51 2.55
C GLY A 54 2.98 0.79 2.60
N ALA A 55 3.51 1.29 1.50
CA ALA A 55 4.90 1.69 1.42
C ALA A 55 4.97 2.97 0.60
N ILE A 56 5.58 4.00 1.16
CA ILE A 56 5.81 5.23 0.41
C ILE A 56 7.21 5.74 0.71
N ARG A 57 7.72 6.54 -0.20
CA ARG A 57 9.02 7.13 -0.08
C ARG A 57 8.87 8.44 0.68
N ASP A 58 9.68 8.64 1.70
CA ASP A 58 9.59 9.87 2.48
C ASP A 58 10.38 10.98 1.77
N ARG A 59 10.42 12.15 2.39
CA ARG A 59 11.08 13.28 1.76
C ARG A 59 12.59 13.15 1.72
N PHE A 60 13.14 12.20 2.47
CA PHE A 60 14.58 11.94 2.46
C PHE A 60 14.96 10.83 1.50
N GLY A 61 14.00 10.29 0.78
CA GLY A 61 14.25 9.25 -0.20
C GLY A 61 14.24 7.84 0.33
N ALA A 62 13.88 7.64 1.60
CA ALA A 62 13.80 6.31 2.17
C ALA A 62 12.37 5.79 2.08
N VAL A 63 12.21 4.49 1.95
CA VAL A 63 10.89 3.87 1.92
C VAL A 63 10.47 3.59 3.35
N ARG A 64 9.26 4.00 3.68
CA ARG A 64 8.64 3.76 4.98
C ARG A 64 7.40 2.92 4.76
N CYS A 65 7.20 1.94 5.62
CA CYS A 65 6.11 1.00 5.50
C CYS A 65 5.29 0.96 6.77
N GLY A 66 4.05 0.54 6.64
CA GLY A 66 3.14 0.42 7.76
C GLY A 66 2.28 -0.81 7.65
N ALA A 67 1.47 -1.04 8.67
CA ALA A 67 0.52 -2.16 8.67
C ALA A 67 -0.59 -1.95 7.65
N GLY A 68 -1.01 -0.71 7.45
CA GLY A 68 -1.99 -0.34 6.45
C GLY A 68 -1.44 0.70 5.51
N THR A 69 -2.31 1.34 4.77
CA THR A 69 -1.94 2.37 3.79
C THR A 69 -1.26 3.55 4.49
N CYS A 70 -0.33 4.18 3.80
CA CYS A 70 0.45 5.28 4.33
C CYS A 70 0.21 6.55 3.54
N ALA A 71 0.44 7.68 4.20
CA ALA A 71 0.43 8.99 3.56
C ALA A 71 1.46 9.87 4.26
N MET A 72 1.90 10.92 3.61
CA MET A 72 2.90 11.83 4.17
C MET A 72 2.21 13.10 4.58
N ASP A 73 2.48 13.58 5.80
CA ASP A 73 1.86 14.82 6.27
C ASP A 73 2.62 16.04 5.74
N SER A 74 2.15 17.22 6.11
CA SER A 74 2.74 18.44 5.57
C SER A 74 4.14 18.69 6.11
N PHE A 75 4.55 17.99 7.15
CA PHE A 75 5.89 18.10 7.70
C PHE A 75 6.84 17.06 7.15
N GLY A 76 6.36 16.24 6.22
CA GLY A 76 7.19 15.19 5.63
C GLY A 76 7.27 13.90 6.42
N LYS A 77 6.44 13.75 7.45
CA LYS A 77 6.41 12.50 8.21
C LYS A 77 5.42 11.54 7.58
N VAL A 78 5.79 10.27 7.56
CA VAL A 78 4.93 9.23 7.01
C VAL A 78 4.13 8.62 8.14
N LYS A 79 2.81 8.60 7.96
CA LYS A 79 1.89 8.00 8.90
C LYS A 79 1.07 6.95 8.17
N CYS A 80 0.84 5.84 8.80
CA CYS A 80 0.17 4.70 8.18
C CYS A 80 -0.95 4.24 9.09
N SER A 81 -2.00 3.66 8.50
CA SER A 81 -3.02 3.04 9.31
C SER A 81 -2.43 1.89 10.10
N SER A 82 -2.86 1.75 11.34
CA SER A 82 -2.42 0.65 12.18
C SER A 82 -3.10 -0.66 11.82
N GLN A 83 -4.09 -0.64 10.95
CA GLN A 83 -4.88 -1.82 10.58
C GLN A 83 -4.48 -2.29 9.20
N PRO A 84 -4.16 -3.57 9.02
CA PRO A 84 -3.87 -4.09 7.68
C PRO A 84 -5.04 -3.80 6.75
N GLY A 85 -4.74 -3.28 5.58
CA GLY A 85 -5.77 -2.89 4.63
C GLY A 85 -6.48 -1.60 4.95
N GLY A 86 -6.18 -0.98 6.08
CA GLY A 86 -6.80 0.29 6.44
C GLY A 86 -6.26 1.43 5.61
N GLY A 87 -7.09 2.43 5.38
CA GLY A 87 -6.72 3.59 4.58
C GLY A 87 -6.07 4.68 5.39
N ALA A 88 -5.36 5.55 4.71
CA ALA A 88 -4.80 6.76 5.29
C ALA A 88 -4.80 7.83 4.20
N LEU A 89 -5.14 9.05 4.58
CA LEU A 89 -5.23 10.12 3.61
C LEU A 89 -4.91 11.44 4.29
N LEU A 90 -4.27 12.32 3.56
CA LEU A 90 -3.94 13.65 4.04
C LEU A 90 -5.18 14.51 3.96
N ASP A 91 -5.49 15.23 5.04
CA ASP A 91 -6.64 16.13 5.02
C ASP A 91 -6.21 17.54 4.56
N SER A 92 -7.16 18.45 4.53
CA SER A 92 -6.86 19.78 4.02
C SER A 92 -6.05 20.63 4.99
N TYR A 93 -5.84 20.15 6.21
CA TYR A 93 -5.03 20.86 7.18
C TYR A 93 -3.60 20.31 7.25
N GLY A 94 -3.27 19.36 6.40
CA GLY A 94 -1.92 18.80 6.39
C GLY A 94 -1.68 17.69 7.37
N GLU A 95 -2.76 17.12 7.93
CA GLU A 95 -2.64 15.99 8.84
C GLU A 95 -3.12 14.71 8.16
N VAL A 96 -2.52 13.60 8.50
CA VAL A 96 -2.94 12.30 7.98
C VAL A 96 -3.98 11.72 8.91
N LYS A 97 -5.09 11.29 8.31
CA LYS A 97 -6.15 10.58 9.02
C LYS A 97 -6.13 9.13 8.59
N CYS A 98 -6.31 8.24 9.52
CA CYS A 98 -6.17 6.80 9.27
C CYS A 98 -7.39 6.06 9.78
N PHE A 99 -7.68 4.96 9.12
CA PHE A 99 -8.67 4.02 9.64
C PHE A 99 -8.05 3.35 10.87
N GLY A 100 -8.78 3.35 11.97
CA GLY A 100 -8.23 2.94 13.24
C GLY A 100 -7.37 4.06 13.80
N GLN A 101 -6.11 3.78 14.01
CA GLN A 101 -5.17 4.77 14.48
C GLN A 101 -4.08 4.93 13.45
N CYS A 102 -3.41 6.08 13.48
CA CYS A 102 -2.21 6.24 12.70
C CYS A 102 -1.01 5.78 13.50
N GLU A 103 -0.08 5.16 12.82
CA GLU A 103 1.23 4.87 13.41
C GLU A 103 2.28 5.44 12.47
N GLU A 104 3.47 5.66 12.98
CA GLU A 104 4.53 6.19 12.16
C GLU A 104 5.03 5.12 11.21
N GLY A 105 5.23 5.45 9.94
CA GLY A 105 5.83 4.52 9.00
C GLY A 105 7.29 4.33 9.32
N THR A 106 7.77 3.10 9.20
CA THR A 106 9.15 2.78 9.56
C THR A 106 9.75 1.87 8.50
N GLU A 107 11.07 1.82 8.49
CA GLU A 107 11.76 0.90 7.60
C GLU A 107 11.64 -0.53 8.08
N GLN A 108 11.47 -0.73 9.38
CA GLN A 108 11.38 -2.07 9.95
C GLN A 108 10.14 -2.82 9.49
N ARG A 109 9.13 -2.11 9.06
CA ARG A 109 7.93 -2.77 8.55
C ARG A 109 8.04 -3.11 7.07
N CYS A 110 9.14 -2.74 6.44
CA CYS A 110 9.38 -3.09 5.05
C CYS A 110 10.10 -4.42 4.97
N GLU A 111 9.93 -5.09 3.84
CA GLU A 111 10.63 -6.33 3.55
C GLU A 111 11.10 -6.30 2.11
N ALA A 112 12.01 -7.18 1.77
CA ALA A 112 12.50 -7.26 0.40
C ALA A 112 11.41 -7.80 -0.50
N PRO A 113 11.36 -7.37 -1.76
CA PRO A 113 10.39 -7.92 -2.70
C PRO A 113 10.74 -9.37 -3.04
N ARG A 114 9.78 -10.07 -3.61
CA ARG A 114 9.93 -11.47 -3.97
C ARG A 114 9.90 -11.68 -5.46
#